data_8bc581e24bf84e663d464b2b4f06920e
#
_entry.id   8bc581e24bf84e663d464b2b4f06920e
#
_cell.length_a   1.000
_cell.length_b   1.000
_cell.length_c   1.000
_cell.angle_alpha   90.00
_cell.angle_beta   90.00
_cell.angle_gamma   90.00
#
_symmetry.space_group_name_H-M   'P 1'
#
loop_
_entity.id
_entity.type
_entity.pdbx_description
1 polymer ?
#
loop_
_entity_poly.entity_id
_entity_poly.type
_entity_poly.pdbx_seq_one_letter_code
_entity_poly.pdbx_strand_id
1 'polypeptide(L)'
;IGGSKKILDSVGEFIYAPEFLREGTAVHDAFYPSRIIIGGTNELALKASELLSKCVLNQPEIILTNYREAECIKLFSNTYLAMRIAFFNELDTFMMNENLDSRTIIHGMGLDDRIGLFYNNPSFGFGGYCLPKDTEEVINSLNTKLISQINNSNSYRIENIINHILKCGYKKIGVYKLSSKTGSKGIRNSSTIILIDALKKHGIEIYVYDPENQTINDWIRVESTKKLFEITDIVIANRIDDSIKKYKDKIFTRDIFSCN
;
A
#
# COMPACT_ATOMS: atom_id res chain seq x y z
N ILE A 1 -3.30 2.33 20.26
CA ILE A 1 -2.46 3.29 21.00
C ILE A 1 -2.48 2.93 22.48
N GLY A 2 -1.28 2.84 23.10
CA GLY A 2 -1.13 2.44 24.51
C GLY A 2 -0.62 1.03 24.74
N GLY A 3 -0.18 0.33 23.69
CA GLY A 3 0.50 -0.97 23.78
C GLY A 3 1.79 -0.89 24.57
N SER A 4 2.58 0.16 24.37
CA SER A 4 3.81 0.43 25.11
C SER A 4 3.57 0.57 26.61
N LYS A 5 2.45 1.18 27.03
CA LYS A 5 2.09 1.26 28.45
C LYS A 5 1.87 -0.11 29.07
N LYS A 6 1.16 -1.01 28.37
CA LYS A 6 0.94 -2.38 28.85
C LYS A 6 2.25 -3.14 29.01
N ILE A 7 3.20 -2.95 28.08
CA ILE A 7 4.53 -3.57 28.16
C ILE A 7 5.31 -2.99 29.35
N LEU A 8 5.32 -1.66 29.50
CA LEU A 8 5.99 -0.98 30.61
C LEU A 8 5.49 -1.50 31.97
N ASP A 9 4.17 -1.63 32.12
CA ASP A 9 3.54 -2.13 33.34
C ASP A 9 3.91 -3.60 33.64
N SER A 10 4.30 -4.39 32.63
CA SER A 10 4.59 -5.83 32.77
C SER A 10 6.07 -6.17 32.91
N VAL A 11 6.96 -5.45 32.22
CA VAL A 11 8.40 -5.79 32.12
C VAL A 11 9.33 -4.70 32.69
N GLY A 12 8.79 -3.55 33.07
CA GLY A 12 9.57 -2.41 33.53
C GLY A 12 10.18 -1.61 32.36
N GLU A 13 11.39 -1.09 32.55
CA GLU A 13 12.04 -0.23 31.55
C GLU A 13 12.36 -0.98 30.24
N PHE A 14 12.03 -0.40 29.12
CA PHE A 14 12.34 -0.88 27.78
C PHE A 14 12.51 0.31 26.82
N ILE A 15 12.86 0.02 25.57
CA ILE A 15 12.94 1.01 24.49
C ILE A 15 11.94 0.61 23.40
N TYR A 16 11.22 1.59 22.91
CA TYR A 16 10.38 1.44 21.73
C TYR A 16 10.99 2.21 20.55
N ALA A 17 11.54 1.49 19.58
CA ALA A 17 12.10 2.06 18.36
C ALA A 17 11.32 1.57 17.14
N PRO A 18 10.30 2.31 16.68
CA PRO A 18 9.50 1.89 15.54
C PRO A 18 10.29 1.92 14.23
N GLU A 19 10.03 0.94 13.36
CA GLU A 19 10.62 0.86 12.02
C GLU A 19 9.75 1.56 10.98
N PHE A 20 10.40 2.16 9.97
CA PHE A 20 9.75 2.85 8.84
C PHE A 20 10.19 2.26 7.49
N LEU A 21 10.33 0.94 7.44
CA LEU A 21 10.81 0.20 6.30
C LEU A 21 9.71 0.01 5.25
N ARG A 22 10.06 0.18 3.99
CA ARG A 22 9.18 -0.09 2.85
C ARG A 22 9.43 -1.49 2.31
N GLU A 23 8.38 -2.22 2.02
CA GLU A 23 8.48 -3.52 1.37
C GLU A 23 9.11 -3.37 -0.02
N GLY A 24 10.07 -4.22 -0.33
CA GLY A 24 10.88 -4.14 -1.56
C GLY A 24 12.19 -3.34 -1.40
N THR A 25 12.28 -2.38 -0.48
CA THR A 25 13.47 -1.56 -0.23
C THR A 25 13.92 -1.59 1.23
N ALA A 26 13.42 -2.54 2.03
CA ALA A 26 13.61 -2.59 3.48
C ALA A 26 15.10 -2.57 3.91
N VAL A 27 15.97 -3.27 3.18
CA VAL A 27 17.43 -3.27 3.46
C VAL A 27 18.02 -1.88 3.25
N HIS A 28 17.69 -1.22 2.14
CA HIS A 28 18.13 0.14 1.88
C HIS A 28 17.60 1.11 2.96
N ASP A 29 16.30 1.03 3.27
CA ASP A 29 15.67 1.91 4.25
C ASP A 29 16.23 1.71 5.67
N ALA A 30 16.72 0.49 5.99
CA ALA A 30 17.39 0.20 7.26
C ALA A 30 18.78 0.86 7.35
N PHE A 31 19.55 0.89 6.26
CA PHE A 31 20.87 1.52 6.22
C PHE A 31 20.82 3.03 5.98
N TYR A 32 19.76 3.54 5.35
CA TYR A 32 19.57 4.95 5.01
C TYR A 32 18.21 5.47 5.51
N PRO A 33 17.92 5.37 6.83
CA PRO A 33 16.65 5.85 7.36
C PRO A 33 16.54 7.35 7.24
N SER A 34 15.34 7.86 6.95
CA SER A 34 15.05 9.29 6.94
C SER A 34 15.07 9.91 8.35
N ARG A 35 14.81 9.09 9.36
CA ARG A 35 14.78 9.46 10.79
C ARG A 35 14.87 8.22 11.65
N ILE A 36 15.30 8.39 12.91
CA ILE A 36 15.26 7.37 13.97
C ILE A 36 14.40 7.91 15.09
N ILE A 37 13.39 7.17 15.50
CA ILE A 37 12.51 7.53 16.63
C ILE A 37 12.77 6.56 17.76
N ILE A 38 12.97 7.08 18.98
CA ILE A 38 13.20 6.26 20.16
C ILE A 38 12.26 6.72 21.28
N GLY A 39 11.32 5.87 21.62
CA GLY A 39 10.43 6.03 22.77
C GLY A 39 11.11 5.50 24.04
N GLY A 40 11.39 6.41 24.94
CA GLY A 40 12.05 6.19 26.21
C GLY A 40 12.85 7.44 26.60
N THR A 41 12.79 7.85 27.85
CA THR A 41 13.39 9.13 28.30
C THR A 41 14.56 8.92 29.24
N ASN A 42 15.06 7.71 29.36
CA ASN A 42 16.09 7.31 30.30
C ASN A 42 17.47 7.11 29.61
N GLU A 43 18.45 6.72 30.38
CA GLU A 43 19.80 6.42 29.93
C GLU A 43 19.83 5.29 28.84
N LEU A 44 18.85 4.36 28.88
CA LEU A 44 18.74 3.31 27.87
C LEU A 44 18.39 3.89 26.50
N ALA A 45 17.55 4.93 26.43
CA ALA A 45 17.20 5.58 25.16
C ALA A 45 18.42 6.28 24.53
N LEU A 46 19.28 6.90 25.35
CA LEU A 46 20.53 7.49 24.90
C LEU A 46 21.49 6.43 24.37
N LYS A 47 21.70 5.34 25.10
CA LYS A 47 22.55 4.20 24.65
C LYS A 47 22.02 3.59 23.35
N ALA A 48 20.70 3.46 23.19
CA ALA A 48 20.10 2.96 21.97
C ALA A 48 20.32 3.93 20.79
N SER A 49 20.22 5.23 21.02
CA SER A 49 20.46 6.22 19.96
C SER A 49 21.90 6.17 19.46
N GLU A 50 22.87 6.04 20.36
CA GLU A 50 24.29 5.86 20.01
C GLU A 50 24.54 4.57 19.24
N LEU A 51 23.88 3.47 19.63
CA LEU A 51 24.02 2.18 18.94
C LEU A 51 23.40 2.25 17.54
N LEU A 52 22.18 2.73 17.41
CA LEU A 52 21.47 2.81 16.13
C LEU A 52 22.17 3.77 15.17
N SER A 53 22.71 4.89 15.65
CA SER A 53 23.47 5.84 14.81
C SER A 53 24.72 5.22 14.19
N LYS A 54 25.33 4.21 14.85
CA LYS A 54 26.48 3.48 14.33
C LYS A 54 26.10 2.40 13.30
N CYS A 55 24.82 2.00 13.27
CA CYS A 55 24.31 0.97 12.33
C CYS A 55 23.83 1.53 10.99
N VAL A 56 23.70 2.83 10.86
CA VAL A 56 23.21 3.50 9.65
C VAL A 56 24.35 4.13 8.84
N LEU A 57 24.13 4.33 7.54
CA LEU A 57 25.15 4.84 6.62
C LEU A 57 24.94 6.32 6.25
N ASN A 58 23.89 6.93 6.78
CA ASN A 58 23.62 8.37 6.66
C ASN A 58 23.59 9.01 8.09
N GLN A 59 23.25 10.27 8.13
CA GLN A 59 23.08 11.02 9.40
C GLN A 59 21.61 11.44 9.56
N PRO A 60 20.71 10.51 9.91
CA PRO A 60 19.30 10.85 10.08
C PRO A 60 19.09 11.68 11.35
N GLU A 61 18.04 12.47 11.36
CA GLU A 61 17.57 13.10 12.61
C GLU A 61 17.14 12.00 13.60
N ILE A 62 17.58 12.12 14.87
CA ILE A 62 17.22 11.20 15.94
C ILE A 62 16.31 11.94 16.91
N ILE A 63 15.10 11.43 17.08
CA ILE A 63 14.09 11.99 17.96
C ILE A 63 13.94 11.07 19.17
N LEU A 64 14.38 11.57 20.35
CA LEU A 64 14.12 10.92 21.62
C LEU A 64 12.82 11.47 22.20
N THR A 65 11.89 10.60 22.52
CA THR A 65 10.57 10.99 23.01
C THR A 65 10.01 9.94 23.98
N ASN A 66 8.82 10.14 24.51
CA ASN A 66 8.17 9.12 25.31
C ASN A 66 7.54 8.02 24.44
N TYR A 67 7.20 6.88 25.06
CA TYR A 67 6.66 5.71 24.38
C TYR A 67 5.41 6.01 23.56
N ARG A 68 4.49 6.81 24.13
CA ARG A 68 3.20 7.11 23.49
C ARG A 68 3.38 8.00 22.26
N GLU A 69 4.27 8.96 22.33
CA GLU A 69 4.60 9.81 21.18
C GLU A 69 5.25 9.00 20.06
N ALA A 70 6.18 8.10 20.38
CA ALA A 70 6.80 7.22 19.41
C ALA A 70 5.77 6.27 18.75
N GLU A 71 4.82 5.70 19.51
CA GLU A 71 3.68 4.97 18.96
C GLU A 71 2.84 5.84 18.02
N CYS A 72 2.49 7.05 18.44
CA CYS A 72 1.70 7.98 17.63
C CYS A 72 2.43 8.35 16.33
N ILE A 73 3.73 8.65 16.38
CA ILE A 73 4.53 8.93 15.18
C ILE A 73 4.45 7.77 14.18
N LYS A 74 4.58 6.52 14.66
CA LYS A 74 4.48 5.34 13.80
C LYS A 74 3.09 5.19 13.18
N LEU A 75 2.06 5.18 14.00
CA LEU A 75 0.70 4.90 13.58
C LEU A 75 0.15 6.01 12.68
N PHE A 76 0.34 7.27 13.06
CA PHE A 76 -0.14 8.40 12.25
C PHE A 76 0.63 8.57 10.94
N SER A 77 1.93 8.22 10.88
CA SER A 77 2.66 8.22 9.62
C SER A 77 2.01 7.25 8.61
N ASN A 78 1.72 6.02 9.02
CA ASN A 78 1.10 5.04 8.13
C ASN A 78 -0.36 5.39 7.80
N THR A 79 -1.12 5.91 8.78
CA THR A 79 -2.49 6.39 8.57
C THR A 79 -2.54 7.55 7.58
N TYR A 80 -1.59 8.51 7.68
CA TYR A 80 -1.48 9.61 6.72
C TYR A 80 -1.21 9.09 5.30
N LEU A 81 -0.29 8.13 5.15
CA LEU A 81 0.00 7.54 3.84
C LEU A 81 -1.22 6.80 3.27
N ALA A 82 -1.96 6.06 4.11
CA ALA A 82 -3.20 5.41 3.70
C ALA A 82 -4.26 6.43 3.25
N MET A 83 -4.44 7.52 4.01
CA MET A 83 -5.33 8.63 3.67
C MET A 83 -4.93 9.28 2.33
N ARG A 84 -3.65 9.52 2.12
CA ARG A 84 -3.15 10.11 0.88
C ARG A 84 -3.46 9.22 -0.33
N ILE A 85 -3.21 7.91 -0.23
CA ILE A 85 -3.57 6.96 -1.29
C ILE A 85 -5.08 6.94 -1.52
N ALA A 86 -5.89 6.91 -0.46
CA ALA A 86 -7.34 6.93 -0.56
C ALA A 86 -7.83 8.20 -1.29
N PHE A 87 -7.30 9.36 -0.95
CA PHE A 87 -7.61 10.63 -1.61
C PHE A 87 -7.35 10.58 -3.11
N PHE A 88 -6.15 10.17 -3.55
CA PHE A 88 -5.83 10.10 -4.97
C PHE A 88 -6.58 8.99 -5.70
N ASN A 89 -6.98 7.92 -5.02
CA ASN A 89 -7.86 6.89 -5.56
C ASN A 89 -9.29 7.40 -5.78
N GLU A 90 -9.84 8.19 -4.85
CA GLU A 90 -11.16 8.83 -5.04
C GLU A 90 -11.14 9.82 -6.19
N LEU A 91 -10.10 10.65 -6.24
CA LEU A 91 -9.90 11.61 -7.33
C LEU A 91 -9.83 10.91 -8.69
N ASP A 92 -9.07 9.81 -8.78
CA ASP A 92 -8.99 8.99 -9.98
C ASP A 92 -10.33 8.31 -10.33
N THR A 93 -11.09 7.88 -9.33
CA THR A 93 -12.44 7.32 -9.55
C THR A 93 -13.37 8.34 -10.17
N PHE A 94 -13.35 9.58 -9.67
CA PHE A 94 -14.12 10.70 -10.26
C PHE A 94 -13.70 10.93 -11.71
N MET A 95 -12.39 11.04 -11.96
CA MET A 95 -11.87 11.30 -13.31
C MET A 95 -12.21 10.17 -14.31
N MET A 96 -12.16 8.91 -13.86
CA MET A 96 -12.60 7.77 -14.68
C MET A 96 -14.07 7.88 -15.08
N ASN A 97 -14.94 8.30 -14.18
CA ASN A 97 -16.37 8.43 -14.43
C ASN A 97 -16.70 9.62 -15.37
N GLU A 98 -15.93 10.69 -15.27
CA GLU A 98 -16.08 11.90 -16.10
C GLU A 98 -15.27 11.85 -17.41
N ASN A 99 -14.56 10.75 -17.70
CA ASN A 99 -13.64 10.61 -18.84
C ASN A 99 -12.57 11.70 -18.90
N LEU A 100 -12.04 12.11 -17.75
CA LEU A 100 -10.95 13.08 -17.63
C LEU A 100 -9.59 12.39 -17.54
N ASP A 101 -8.53 13.09 -17.93
CA ASP A 101 -7.16 12.56 -17.82
C ASP A 101 -6.61 12.70 -16.39
N SER A 102 -6.65 11.58 -15.67
CA SER A 102 -6.12 11.48 -14.31
C SER A 102 -4.63 11.86 -14.23
N ARG A 103 -3.83 11.53 -15.24
CA ARG A 103 -2.39 11.83 -15.26
C ARG A 103 -2.14 13.34 -15.23
N THR A 104 -2.78 14.06 -16.11
CA THR A 104 -2.64 15.53 -16.21
C THR A 104 -3.08 16.20 -14.91
N ILE A 105 -4.21 15.79 -14.35
CA ILE A 105 -4.78 16.43 -13.16
C ILE A 105 -3.92 16.14 -11.92
N ILE A 106 -3.57 14.88 -11.68
CA ILE A 106 -2.76 14.50 -10.49
C ILE A 106 -1.35 15.08 -10.60
N HIS A 107 -0.76 15.08 -11.80
CA HIS A 107 0.55 15.70 -12.02
C HIS A 107 0.49 17.20 -11.75
N GLY A 108 -0.50 17.89 -12.32
CA GLY A 108 -0.67 19.34 -12.11
C GLY A 108 -0.85 19.72 -10.63
N MET A 109 -1.63 18.94 -9.89
CA MET A 109 -1.73 19.11 -8.43
C MET A 109 -0.39 18.90 -7.72
N GLY A 110 0.36 17.87 -8.11
CA GLY A 110 1.64 17.50 -7.49
C GLY A 110 2.79 18.48 -7.76
N LEU A 111 2.64 19.41 -8.70
CA LEU A 111 3.59 20.49 -8.93
C LEU A 111 3.57 21.57 -7.83
N ASP A 112 2.53 21.63 -7.02
CA ASP A 112 2.54 22.44 -5.80
C ASP A 112 3.43 21.76 -4.74
N ASP A 113 4.51 22.45 -4.30
CA ASP A 113 5.48 21.93 -3.34
C ASP A 113 4.85 21.47 -2.01
N ARG A 114 3.70 22.05 -1.63
CA ARG A 114 2.94 21.65 -0.44
C ARG A 114 2.25 20.29 -0.60
N ILE A 115 2.02 19.87 -1.83
CA ILE A 115 1.38 18.60 -2.18
C ILE A 115 2.46 17.56 -2.54
N GLY A 116 3.33 17.87 -3.50
CA GLY A 116 4.38 16.99 -3.99
C GLY A 116 3.86 15.78 -4.75
N LEU A 117 4.79 14.97 -5.29
CA LEU A 117 4.49 13.85 -6.18
C LEU A 117 4.54 12.47 -5.50
N PHE A 118 4.80 12.41 -4.19
CA PHE A 118 4.91 11.13 -3.47
C PHE A 118 3.56 10.56 -3.11
N TYR A 119 3.37 9.24 -3.23
CA TYR A 119 2.15 8.53 -2.86
C TYR A 119 0.86 9.07 -3.53
N ASN A 120 0.99 9.57 -4.76
CA ASN A 120 -0.11 10.10 -5.56
C ASN A 120 -0.49 9.22 -6.75
N ASN A 121 0.22 8.09 -6.96
CA ASN A 121 -0.09 7.16 -8.03
C ASN A 121 -1.31 6.30 -7.66
N PRO A 122 -2.40 6.34 -8.41
CA PRO A 122 -3.58 5.54 -8.13
C PRO A 122 -3.31 4.03 -8.19
N SER A 123 -4.25 3.30 -7.63
CA SER A 123 -4.23 1.84 -7.55
C SER A 123 -5.65 1.29 -7.53
N PHE A 124 -5.79 -0.04 -7.45
CA PHE A 124 -7.09 -0.66 -7.18
C PHE A 124 -7.55 -0.50 -5.72
N GLY A 125 -6.71 0.04 -4.88
CA GLY A 125 -6.88 0.26 -3.45
C GLY A 125 -5.57 0.01 -2.72
N PHE A 126 -5.39 0.58 -1.54
CA PHE A 126 -4.25 0.22 -0.70
C PHE A 126 -4.51 -1.12 -0.01
N GLY A 127 -3.44 -1.87 0.20
CA GLY A 127 -3.45 -3.18 0.84
C GLY A 127 -2.13 -3.43 1.58
N GLY A 128 -1.78 -4.70 1.72
CA GLY A 128 -0.61 -5.13 2.48
C GLY A 128 -0.91 -5.25 3.98
N TYR A 129 0.13 -5.27 4.80
CA TYR A 129 -0.01 -5.48 6.24
C TYR A 129 -0.07 -4.18 7.02
N CYS A 130 0.88 -3.26 6.77
CA CYS A 130 1.09 -2.10 7.65
C CYS A 130 0.00 -1.04 7.53
N LEU A 131 -0.35 -0.60 6.31
CA LEU A 131 -1.29 0.49 6.15
C LEU A 131 -2.70 0.14 6.68
N PRO A 132 -3.31 -1.01 6.32
CA PRO A 132 -4.61 -1.38 6.86
C PRO A 132 -4.59 -1.56 8.39
N LYS A 133 -3.60 -2.28 8.91
CA LYS A 133 -3.49 -2.59 10.34
C LYS A 133 -3.31 -1.34 11.19
N ASP A 134 -2.38 -0.46 10.82
CA ASP A 134 -2.06 0.74 11.61
C ASP A 134 -3.21 1.77 11.52
N THR A 135 -3.87 1.88 10.37
CA THR A 135 -5.06 2.71 10.22
C THR A 135 -6.22 2.19 11.07
N GLU A 136 -6.46 0.88 11.08
CA GLU A 136 -7.48 0.24 11.91
C GLU A 136 -7.21 0.47 13.40
N GLU A 137 -5.96 0.34 13.85
CA GLU A 137 -5.55 0.64 15.22
C GLU A 137 -5.87 2.08 15.62
N VAL A 138 -5.61 3.05 14.74
CA VAL A 138 -5.94 4.46 15.01
C VAL A 138 -7.45 4.68 15.06
N ILE A 139 -8.21 4.09 14.14
CA ILE A 139 -9.68 4.18 14.11
C ILE A 139 -10.28 3.64 15.41
N ASN A 140 -9.81 2.48 15.87
CA ASN A 140 -10.31 1.84 17.10
C ASN A 140 -9.88 2.55 18.38
N SER A 141 -8.74 3.26 18.34
CA SER A 141 -8.20 3.96 19.51
C SER A 141 -8.71 5.38 19.67
N LEU A 142 -9.19 6.01 18.59
CA LEU A 142 -9.53 7.44 18.58
C LEU A 142 -10.90 7.69 17.93
N ASN A 143 -11.70 8.54 18.55
CA ASN A 143 -12.95 9.02 17.94
C ASN A 143 -12.63 10.13 16.92
N THR A 144 -12.32 9.73 15.68
CA THR A 144 -11.96 10.66 14.59
C THR A 144 -12.98 10.58 13.46
N LYS A 145 -13.25 11.71 12.79
CA LYS A 145 -14.21 11.75 11.68
C LYS A 145 -13.54 11.46 10.33
N LEU A 146 -12.44 12.13 10.04
CA LEU A 146 -11.73 11.96 8.77
C LEU A 146 -11.06 10.57 8.72
N ILE A 147 -10.29 10.22 9.73
CA ILE A 147 -9.52 8.98 9.77
C ILE A 147 -10.44 7.75 9.73
N SER A 148 -11.60 7.81 10.39
CA SER A 148 -12.57 6.71 10.39
C SER A 148 -13.15 6.39 9.01
N GLN A 149 -13.02 7.30 8.03
CA GLN A 149 -13.53 7.09 6.67
C GLN A 149 -12.47 6.51 5.70
N ILE A 150 -11.19 6.43 6.09
CA ILE A 150 -10.12 5.98 5.20
C ILE A 150 -10.37 4.54 4.68
N ASN A 151 -10.76 3.62 5.56
CA ASN A 151 -11.05 2.24 5.17
C ASN A 151 -12.33 2.14 4.31
N ASN A 152 -13.35 2.96 4.59
CA ASN A 152 -14.56 3.04 3.78
C ASN A 152 -14.24 3.55 2.37
N SER A 153 -13.44 4.61 2.26
CA SER A 153 -12.94 5.15 0.99
C SER A 153 -12.19 4.08 0.17
N ASN A 154 -11.33 3.29 0.83
CA ASN A 154 -10.61 2.21 0.18
C ASN A 154 -11.55 1.10 -0.33
N SER A 155 -12.55 0.71 0.44
CA SER A 155 -13.57 -0.26 0.02
C SER A 155 -14.40 0.27 -1.17
N TYR A 156 -14.84 1.52 -1.09
CA TYR A 156 -15.54 2.20 -2.18
C TYR A 156 -14.71 2.22 -3.48
N ARG A 157 -13.39 2.45 -3.37
CA ARG A 157 -12.49 2.37 -4.53
C ARG A 157 -12.54 1.01 -5.20
N ILE A 158 -12.41 -0.06 -4.43
CA ILE A 158 -12.42 -1.44 -4.95
C ILE A 158 -13.76 -1.74 -5.64
N GLU A 159 -14.88 -1.36 -5.03
CA GLU A 159 -16.22 -1.52 -5.59
C GLU A 159 -16.38 -0.78 -6.93
N ASN A 160 -15.88 0.44 -7.04
CA ASN A 160 -15.92 1.19 -8.30
C ASN A 160 -15.11 0.50 -9.41
N ILE A 161 -13.94 -0.03 -9.10
CA ILE A 161 -13.14 -0.79 -10.06
C ILE A 161 -13.88 -2.06 -10.51
N ILE A 162 -14.48 -2.81 -9.57
CA ILE A 162 -15.30 -3.99 -9.88
C ILE A 162 -16.43 -3.61 -10.84
N ASN A 163 -17.21 -2.58 -10.49
CA ASN A 163 -18.34 -2.13 -11.28
C ASN A 163 -17.93 -1.67 -12.69
N HIS A 164 -16.78 -1.00 -12.80
CA HIS A 164 -16.23 -0.60 -14.10
C HIS A 164 -15.89 -1.81 -14.97
N ILE A 165 -15.20 -2.81 -14.40
CA ILE A 165 -14.83 -4.05 -15.13
C ILE A 165 -16.08 -4.83 -15.52
N LEU A 166 -17.07 -4.96 -14.65
CA LEU A 166 -18.33 -5.67 -14.94
C LEU A 166 -19.10 -5.03 -16.11
N LYS A 167 -19.12 -3.69 -16.18
CA LYS A 167 -19.76 -2.96 -17.30
C LYS A 167 -19.11 -3.24 -18.65
N CYS A 168 -17.81 -3.61 -18.68
CA CYS A 168 -17.12 -3.97 -19.92
C CYS A 168 -17.53 -5.33 -20.48
N GLY A 169 -18.22 -6.18 -19.72
CA GLY A 169 -18.77 -7.46 -20.16
C GLY A 169 -17.76 -8.59 -20.39
N TYR A 170 -16.54 -8.46 -19.90
CA TYR A 170 -15.51 -9.49 -20.01
C TYR A 170 -15.92 -10.79 -19.31
N LYS A 171 -15.53 -11.94 -19.88
CA LYS A 171 -15.82 -13.28 -19.36
C LYS A 171 -14.58 -13.95 -18.77
N LYS A 172 -13.41 -13.65 -19.34
CA LYS A 172 -12.12 -14.23 -18.94
C LYS A 172 -11.16 -13.10 -18.59
N ILE A 173 -10.82 -12.99 -17.32
CA ILE A 173 -9.91 -11.95 -16.84
C ILE A 173 -8.59 -12.58 -16.41
N GLY A 174 -7.52 -12.06 -16.99
CA GLY A 174 -6.16 -12.34 -16.54
C GLY A 174 -5.78 -11.44 -15.35
N VAL A 175 -4.97 -11.95 -14.45
CA VAL A 175 -4.40 -11.20 -13.33
C VAL A 175 -2.89 -11.30 -13.39
N TYR A 176 -2.24 -10.16 -13.52
CA TYR A 176 -0.80 -10.07 -13.50
C TYR A 176 -0.30 -9.67 -12.12
N LYS A 177 0.24 -10.63 -11.37
CA LYS A 177 0.69 -10.54 -9.98
C LYS A 177 -0.43 -10.15 -8.98
N LEU A 178 -0.37 -10.75 -7.83
CA LEU A 178 -1.37 -10.56 -6.77
C LEU A 178 -0.97 -9.47 -5.77
N SER A 179 0.32 -9.12 -5.72
CA SER A 179 0.82 -8.10 -4.83
C SER A 179 0.38 -6.69 -5.26
N SER A 180 0.17 -5.81 -4.28
CA SER A 180 -0.22 -4.43 -4.54
C SER A 180 0.95 -3.51 -4.86
N LYS A 181 2.20 -3.99 -4.74
CA LYS A 181 3.44 -3.21 -4.95
C LYS A 181 4.42 -3.96 -5.82
N THR A 182 5.17 -3.23 -6.63
CA THR A 182 6.29 -3.78 -7.40
C THR A 182 7.39 -4.30 -6.46
N GLY A 183 7.89 -5.52 -6.71
CA GLY A 183 8.97 -6.13 -5.91
C GLY A 183 8.54 -6.65 -4.53
N SER A 184 7.23 -6.68 -4.25
CA SER A 184 6.67 -7.21 -3.01
C SER A 184 6.12 -8.62 -3.24
N LYS A 185 6.39 -9.53 -2.30
CA LYS A 185 5.78 -10.87 -2.25
C LYS A 185 4.52 -10.92 -1.37
N GLY A 186 4.26 -9.84 -0.63
CA GLY A 186 3.13 -9.77 0.30
C GLY A 186 1.78 -9.69 -0.42
N ILE A 187 0.94 -10.70 -0.21
CA ILE A 187 -0.43 -10.76 -0.74
C ILE A 187 -1.50 -10.57 0.34
N ARG A 188 -1.09 -10.40 1.60
CA ARG A 188 -2.03 -10.22 2.71
C ARG A 188 -2.83 -8.91 2.51
N ASN A 189 -4.15 -9.01 2.62
CA ASN A 189 -5.07 -7.90 2.39
C ASN A 189 -4.86 -7.18 1.04
N SER A 190 -4.42 -7.92 0.00
CA SER A 190 -4.24 -7.34 -1.33
C SER A 190 -5.58 -6.90 -1.90
N SER A 191 -5.67 -5.63 -2.31
CA SER A 191 -6.83 -5.09 -3.03
C SER A 191 -7.12 -5.88 -4.33
N THR A 192 -6.07 -6.40 -4.97
CA THR A 192 -6.20 -7.27 -6.15
C THR A 192 -6.95 -8.56 -5.82
N ILE A 193 -6.65 -9.21 -4.68
CA ILE A 193 -7.34 -10.43 -4.26
C ILE A 193 -8.82 -10.15 -3.98
N ILE A 194 -9.12 -9.09 -3.24
CA ILE A 194 -10.52 -8.70 -2.95
C ILE A 194 -11.28 -8.46 -4.25
N LEU A 195 -10.65 -7.78 -5.21
CA LEU A 195 -11.24 -7.47 -6.51
C LEU A 195 -11.52 -8.75 -7.32
N ILE A 196 -10.56 -9.66 -7.44
CA ILE A 196 -10.75 -10.88 -8.26
C ILE A 196 -11.72 -11.86 -7.62
N ASP A 197 -11.76 -11.97 -6.30
CA ASP A 197 -12.76 -12.80 -5.60
C ASP A 197 -14.18 -12.26 -5.81
N ALA A 198 -14.35 -10.96 -5.84
CA ALA A 198 -15.63 -10.34 -6.16
C ALA A 198 -16.01 -10.60 -7.64
N LEU A 199 -15.10 -10.42 -8.59
CA LEU A 199 -15.34 -10.70 -10.01
C LEU A 199 -15.71 -12.18 -10.24
N LYS A 200 -15.05 -13.11 -9.55
CA LYS A 200 -15.38 -14.55 -9.60
C LYS A 200 -16.81 -14.82 -9.13
N LYS A 201 -17.29 -14.15 -8.08
CA LYS A 201 -18.68 -14.27 -7.61
C LYS A 201 -19.70 -13.82 -8.66
N HIS A 202 -19.31 -12.97 -9.59
CA HIS A 202 -20.12 -12.55 -10.74
C HIS A 202 -19.98 -13.47 -11.97
N GLY A 203 -19.37 -14.64 -11.80
CA GLY A 203 -19.25 -15.67 -12.85
C GLY A 203 -18.15 -15.43 -13.88
N ILE A 204 -17.16 -14.58 -13.55
CA ILE A 204 -16.00 -14.32 -14.39
C ILE A 204 -14.94 -15.39 -14.13
N GLU A 205 -14.38 -15.97 -15.19
CA GLU A 205 -13.25 -16.88 -15.12
C GLU A 205 -11.96 -16.10 -14.84
N ILE A 206 -11.24 -16.44 -13.75
CA ILE A 206 -10.01 -15.77 -13.34
C ILE A 206 -8.79 -16.62 -13.62
N TYR A 207 -7.87 -16.06 -14.39
CA TYR A 207 -6.58 -16.65 -14.76
C TYR A 207 -5.45 -15.84 -14.13
N VAL A 208 -4.58 -16.47 -13.33
CA VAL A 208 -3.55 -15.77 -12.56
C VAL A 208 -2.15 -16.16 -13.02
N TYR A 209 -1.33 -15.16 -13.32
CA TYR A 209 0.11 -15.29 -13.47
C TYR A 209 0.81 -14.55 -12.33
N ASP A 210 1.39 -15.30 -11.41
CA ASP A 210 2.22 -14.76 -10.32
C ASP A 210 3.41 -15.71 -10.09
N PRO A 211 4.62 -15.34 -10.54
CA PRO A 211 5.80 -16.17 -10.38
C PRO A 211 6.31 -16.21 -8.95
N GLU A 212 5.94 -15.25 -8.11
CA GLU A 212 6.43 -15.09 -6.74
C GLU A 212 5.55 -15.79 -5.71
N ASN A 213 4.26 -15.96 -6.01
CA ASN A 213 3.28 -16.58 -5.13
C ASN A 213 2.78 -17.89 -5.73
N GLN A 214 3.22 -19.01 -5.16
CA GLN A 214 2.89 -20.35 -5.67
C GLN A 214 1.61 -20.94 -5.05
N THR A 215 1.24 -20.49 -3.87
CA THR A 215 0.00 -20.91 -3.18
C THR A 215 -1.15 -20.08 -3.71
N ILE A 216 -2.00 -20.70 -4.52
CA ILE A 216 -3.12 -20.03 -5.14
C ILE A 216 -4.39 -20.76 -4.73
N ASN A 217 -5.40 -19.98 -4.33
CA ASN A 217 -6.76 -20.42 -4.09
C ASN A 217 -7.36 -21.05 -5.38
N ASP A 218 -8.65 -21.20 -5.48
CA ASP A 218 -9.40 -21.78 -6.60
C ASP A 218 -9.30 -20.99 -7.93
N TRP A 219 -8.22 -20.29 -8.23
CA TRP A 219 -8.00 -19.59 -9.50
C TRP A 219 -7.20 -20.45 -10.48
N ILE A 220 -7.38 -20.21 -11.78
CA ILE A 220 -6.67 -20.94 -12.82
C ILE A 220 -5.28 -20.35 -13.00
N ARG A 221 -4.24 -21.10 -12.64
CA ARG A 221 -2.86 -20.66 -12.80
C ARG A 221 -2.41 -20.74 -14.25
N VAL A 222 -1.65 -19.72 -14.66
CA VAL A 222 -1.04 -19.64 -16.00
C VAL A 222 0.48 -19.57 -15.88
N GLU A 223 1.19 -20.28 -16.72
CA GLU A 223 2.64 -20.48 -16.63
C GLU A 223 3.47 -19.32 -17.21
N SER A 224 2.88 -18.48 -18.05
CA SER A 224 3.58 -17.37 -18.69
C SER A 224 2.67 -16.17 -18.96
N THR A 225 3.27 -14.98 -19.02
CA THR A 225 2.57 -13.75 -19.43
C THR A 225 2.00 -13.88 -20.82
N LYS A 226 2.74 -14.47 -21.79
CA LYS A 226 2.26 -14.70 -23.16
C LYS A 226 0.94 -15.47 -23.14
N LYS A 227 0.90 -16.61 -22.44
CA LYS A 227 -0.31 -17.44 -22.33
C LYS A 227 -1.46 -16.68 -21.66
N LEU A 228 -1.18 -15.89 -20.60
CA LEU A 228 -2.18 -15.08 -19.93
C LEU A 228 -2.88 -14.14 -20.92
N PHE A 229 -2.11 -13.39 -21.72
CA PHE A 229 -2.66 -12.47 -22.72
C PHE A 229 -3.35 -13.14 -23.91
N GLU A 230 -2.99 -14.38 -24.24
CA GLU A 230 -3.63 -15.15 -25.31
C GLU A 230 -5.04 -15.61 -24.94
N ILE A 231 -5.24 -16.11 -23.71
CA ILE A 231 -6.48 -16.81 -23.32
C ILE A 231 -7.52 -15.94 -22.62
N THR A 232 -7.19 -14.68 -22.27
CA THR A 232 -8.07 -13.79 -21.53
C THR A 232 -8.54 -12.62 -22.37
N ASP A 233 -9.68 -12.05 -22.04
CA ASP A 233 -10.25 -10.88 -22.73
C ASP A 233 -9.47 -9.62 -22.41
N ILE A 234 -9.12 -9.46 -21.13
CA ILE A 234 -8.36 -8.34 -20.56
C ILE A 234 -7.45 -8.87 -19.44
N VAL A 235 -6.34 -8.21 -19.19
CA VAL A 235 -5.48 -8.49 -18.03
C VAL A 235 -5.54 -7.30 -17.06
N ILE A 236 -5.86 -7.57 -15.82
CA ILE A 236 -5.78 -6.56 -14.76
C ILE A 236 -4.39 -6.60 -14.11
N ALA A 237 -3.80 -5.43 -13.90
CA ALA A 237 -2.50 -5.28 -13.26
C ALA A 237 -2.52 -4.06 -12.32
N ASN A 238 -2.30 -4.29 -11.03
CA ASN A 238 -2.26 -3.18 -10.07
C ASN A 238 -1.00 -2.32 -10.27
N ARG A 239 0.09 -2.94 -10.72
CA ARG A 239 1.33 -2.26 -11.15
C ARG A 239 1.84 -2.86 -12.44
N ILE A 240 2.44 -2.01 -13.29
CA ILE A 240 3.01 -2.39 -14.58
C ILE A 240 4.53 -2.46 -14.45
N ASP A 241 5.14 -3.53 -14.97
CA ASP A 241 6.57 -3.64 -15.19
C ASP A 241 6.91 -3.90 -16.66
N ASP A 242 8.20 -3.90 -17.00
CA ASP A 242 8.67 -4.01 -18.38
C ASP A 242 8.23 -5.30 -19.08
N SER A 243 7.94 -6.37 -18.34
CA SER A 243 7.56 -7.67 -18.93
C SER A 243 6.19 -7.63 -19.60
N ILE A 244 5.29 -6.72 -19.19
CA ILE A 244 3.94 -6.61 -19.73
C ILE A 244 3.66 -5.33 -20.51
N LYS A 245 4.54 -4.32 -20.49
CA LYS A 245 4.36 -3.04 -21.20
C LYS A 245 4.00 -3.20 -22.68
N LYS A 246 4.52 -4.22 -23.36
CA LYS A 246 4.23 -4.51 -24.77
C LYS A 246 2.77 -4.88 -25.04
N TYR A 247 2.01 -5.24 -24.00
CA TYR A 247 0.59 -5.61 -24.10
C TYR A 247 -0.36 -4.51 -23.60
N LYS A 248 0.08 -3.24 -23.56
CA LYS A 248 -0.64 -2.10 -22.96
C LYS A 248 -2.10 -1.99 -23.36
N ASP A 249 -2.44 -2.30 -24.62
CA ASP A 249 -3.79 -2.19 -25.17
C ASP A 249 -4.75 -3.27 -24.63
N LYS A 250 -4.22 -4.29 -23.97
CA LYS A 250 -4.98 -5.39 -23.34
C LYS A 250 -4.81 -5.42 -21.81
N ILE A 251 -4.39 -4.30 -21.20
CA ILE A 251 -4.19 -4.18 -19.76
C ILE A 251 -5.16 -3.14 -19.20
N PHE A 252 -5.93 -3.55 -18.20
CA PHE A 252 -6.61 -2.62 -17.32
C PHE A 252 -5.75 -2.38 -16.08
N THR A 253 -5.35 -1.14 -15.90
CA THR A 253 -4.56 -0.69 -14.74
C THR A 253 -4.92 0.71 -14.34
N ARG A 254 -4.62 1.05 -13.07
CA ARG A 254 -4.64 2.43 -12.60
C ARG A 254 -3.25 2.90 -12.15
N ASP A 255 -2.22 2.18 -12.53
CA ASP A 255 -0.82 2.59 -12.40
C ASP A 255 -0.47 3.61 -13.50
N ILE A 256 -0.85 4.87 -13.29
CA ILE A 256 -0.70 5.92 -14.30
C ILE A 256 0.69 6.53 -14.34
N PHE A 257 1.50 6.39 -13.28
CA PHE A 257 2.85 6.94 -13.20
C PHE A 257 3.95 5.89 -13.24
N SER A 258 3.61 4.59 -13.19
CA SER A 258 4.56 3.47 -13.13
C SER A 258 5.55 3.60 -11.95
N CYS A 259 5.06 4.05 -10.80
CA CYS A 259 5.82 4.22 -9.56
C CYS A 259 5.00 3.76 -8.34
N ASN A 260 5.71 3.48 -7.24
CA ASN A 260 5.08 3.10 -5.96
C ASN A 260 4.84 4.33 -5.08
#